data_91de3d9341a215162f97fed5c2eb7abe
#
_entry.id   91de3d9341a215162f97fed5c2eb7abe
#
_cell.length_a   1.000
_cell.length_b   1.000
_cell.length_c   1.000
_cell.angle_alpha   90.00
_cell.angle_beta   90.00
_cell.angle_gamma   90.00
#
_symmetry.space_group_name_H-M   'P 1'
#
loop_
_entity.id
_entity.type
_entity.pdbx_description
1 polymer ?
#
loop_
_entity_poly.entity_id
_entity_poly.type
_entity_poly.pdbx_seq_one_letter_code
_entity_poly.pdbx_strand_id
1 'polypeptide(L)'
;ASDVYKRQKKYRTRFLISSGNKLFTLAVSDVAYFYSENKLTFVVTKNNREYVLDFALDKLCEQLNPDVFFRTNRQTLVSVDAIQRIEPYFLGKAVVHVLPPFKDKIIVSKDKIAAFKVWLNY
;
A
#
# COMPACT_ATOMS: atom_id res chain seq x y z
N ALA A 1 -9.98 -1.76 32.22
CA ALA A 1 -10.29 -0.80 31.17
C ALA A 1 -9.04 -0.27 30.50
N SER A 2 -8.06 0.14 31.28
CA SER A 2 -6.80 0.66 30.71
C SER A 2 -6.03 -0.40 29.92
N ASP A 3 -6.16 -1.66 30.27
CA ASP A 3 -5.46 -2.75 29.56
C ASP A 3 -5.95 -2.92 28.13
N VAL A 4 -7.22 -2.65 27.87
CA VAL A 4 -7.78 -2.69 26.54
C VAL A 4 -7.09 -1.68 25.63
N TYR A 5 -6.88 -0.49 26.13
CA TYR A 5 -6.21 0.58 25.36
C TYR A 5 -4.73 0.25 25.12
N LYS A 6 -4.07 -0.34 26.10
CA LYS A 6 -2.67 -0.72 25.96
C LYS A 6 -2.45 -1.78 24.89
N ARG A 7 -3.49 -2.57 24.58
CA ARG A 7 -3.42 -3.64 23.58
C ARG A 7 -3.79 -3.15 22.18
N GLN A 8 -4.29 -1.92 22.05
CA GLN A 8 -4.58 -1.38 20.74
C GLN A 8 -3.29 -1.24 19.96
N LYS A 9 -3.31 -1.76 18.76
CA LYS A 9 -2.17 -1.68 17.87
C LYS A 9 -2.01 -0.26 17.38
N LYS A 10 -0.80 0.25 17.49
CA LYS A 10 -0.44 1.52 16.87
C LYS A 10 0.10 1.27 15.49
N TYR A 11 -0.41 2.02 14.53
CA TYR A 11 0.06 1.94 13.16
C TYR A 11 1.07 3.05 12.88
N ARG A 12 1.94 2.78 11.93
CA ARG A 12 2.91 3.77 11.48
C ARG A 12 2.20 4.97 10.89
N THR A 13 2.67 6.18 11.21
CA THR A 13 2.08 7.42 10.70
C THR A 13 3.00 8.15 9.72
N ARG A 14 4.30 7.82 9.69
CA ARG A 14 5.26 8.50 8.83
C ARG A 14 6.51 7.67 8.62
N PHE A 15 7.25 8.04 7.58
CA PHE A 15 8.56 7.46 7.27
C PHE A 15 9.62 8.54 7.31
N LEU A 16 10.82 8.16 7.73
CA LEU A 16 11.99 8.98 7.51
C LEU A 16 12.57 8.62 6.14
N ILE A 17 12.63 9.58 5.24
CA ILE A 17 13.12 9.38 3.89
C ILE A 17 14.49 10.01 3.74
N SER A 18 15.42 9.26 3.13
CA SER A 18 16.73 9.75 2.74
C SER A 18 16.76 9.88 1.23
N SER A 19 16.96 11.09 0.73
CA SER A 19 17.01 11.38 -0.70
C SER A 19 18.21 12.30 -0.97
N GLY A 20 19.23 11.74 -1.63
CA GLY A 20 20.49 12.43 -1.77
C GLY A 20 21.12 12.66 -0.41
N ASN A 21 21.47 13.91 -0.09
CA ASN A 21 22.00 14.28 1.22
C ASN A 21 20.94 14.90 2.15
N LYS A 22 19.66 14.74 1.81
CA LYS A 22 18.57 15.31 2.59
C LYS A 22 17.81 14.21 3.33
N LEU A 23 17.33 14.56 4.52
CA LEU A 23 16.41 13.73 5.30
C LEU A 23 15.13 14.52 5.49
N PHE A 24 14.01 13.85 5.31
CA PHE A 24 12.71 14.46 5.56
C PHE A 24 11.68 13.39 5.93
N THR A 25 10.56 13.79 6.46
CA THR A 25 9.49 12.87 6.83
C THR A 25 8.42 12.86 5.75
N LEU A 26 7.89 11.65 5.50
CA LEU A 26 6.77 11.44 4.59
C LEU A 26 5.61 10.89 5.40
N ALA A 27 4.50 11.60 5.41
CA ALA A 27 3.31 11.13 6.11
C ALA A 27 2.69 9.95 5.38
N VAL A 28 2.26 8.94 6.12
CA VAL A 28 1.56 7.78 5.52
C VAL A 28 0.29 8.22 4.79
N SER A 29 -0.38 9.26 5.29
CA SER A 29 -1.57 9.81 4.62
C SER A 29 -1.29 10.38 3.23
N ASP A 30 -0.02 10.65 2.90
CA ASP A 30 0.36 11.16 1.57
C ASP A 30 0.76 10.03 0.61
N VAL A 31 0.71 8.79 1.06
CA VAL A 31 1.14 7.63 0.26
C VAL A 31 -0.03 7.11 -0.56
N ALA A 32 0.21 6.91 -1.86
CA ALA A 32 -0.74 6.27 -2.76
C ALA A 32 -0.58 4.75 -2.73
N TYR A 33 0.63 4.27 -2.92
CA TYR A 33 0.91 2.83 -2.89
C TYR A 33 2.40 2.56 -2.71
N PHE A 34 2.69 1.29 -2.41
CA PHE A 34 4.04 0.76 -2.34
C PHE A 34 4.18 -0.38 -3.33
N TYR A 35 5.37 -0.56 -3.88
CA TYR A 35 5.65 -1.74 -4.70
C TYR A 35 7.08 -2.20 -4.50
N SER A 36 7.34 -3.46 -4.81
CA SER A 36 8.68 -4.01 -4.78
C SER A 36 9.12 -4.40 -6.18
N GLU A 37 10.40 -4.15 -6.47
CA GLU A 37 11.01 -4.49 -7.73
C GLU A 37 12.52 -4.61 -7.51
N ASN A 38 13.12 -5.67 -8.07
CA ASN A 38 14.57 -5.91 -7.93
C ASN A 38 15.05 -5.87 -6.48
N LYS A 39 14.26 -6.46 -5.57
CA LYS A 39 14.56 -6.52 -4.13
C LYS A 39 14.55 -5.17 -3.43
N LEU A 40 14.08 -4.13 -4.08
CA LEU A 40 13.89 -2.81 -3.48
C LEU A 40 12.40 -2.57 -3.25
N THR A 41 12.10 -1.79 -2.24
CA THR A 41 10.73 -1.34 -1.96
C THR A 41 10.64 0.14 -2.27
N PHE A 42 9.60 0.51 -3.00
CA PHE A 42 9.35 1.89 -3.41
C PHE A 42 8.04 2.37 -2.81
N VAL A 43 8.02 3.64 -2.44
CA VAL A 43 6.80 4.33 -2.03
C VAL A 43 6.48 5.39 -3.08
N VAL A 44 5.22 5.42 -3.51
CA VAL A 44 4.72 6.43 -4.45
C VAL A 44 3.71 7.29 -3.73
N THR A 45 3.92 8.60 -3.76
CA THR A 45 3.05 9.57 -3.08
C THR A 45 1.89 10.00 -3.97
N LYS A 46 0.87 10.58 -3.33
CA LYS A 46 -0.32 11.07 -4.04
C LYS A 46 0.02 12.20 -5.03
N ASN A 47 1.12 12.92 -4.79
CA ASN A 47 1.58 13.97 -5.71
C ASN A 47 2.65 13.45 -6.68
N ASN A 48 2.70 12.14 -6.90
CA ASN A 48 3.54 11.47 -7.91
C ASN A 48 5.04 11.59 -7.65
N ARG A 49 5.44 11.51 -6.39
CA ARG A 49 6.84 11.39 -6.00
C ARG A 49 7.13 9.95 -5.63
N GLU A 50 8.35 9.50 -5.90
CA GLU A 50 8.75 8.13 -5.62
C GLU A 50 10.06 8.10 -4.83
N TYR A 51 10.10 7.26 -3.80
CA TYR A 51 11.26 7.12 -2.94
C TYR A 51 11.51 5.65 -2.63
N VAL A 52 12.76 5.31 -2.32
CA VAL A 52 13.15 3.96 -1.90
C VAL A 52 13.02 3.87 -0.38
N LEU A 53 12.49 2.75 0.10
CA LEU A 53 12.37 2.44 1.52
C LEU A 53 13.24 1.25 1.89
N ASP A 54 13.72 1.24 3.13
CA ASP A 54 14.50 0.12 3.68
C ASP A 54 13.63 -0.95 4.35
N PHE A 55 12.36 -1.04 3.97
CA PHE A 55 11.42 -2.00 4.53
C PHE A 55 10.91 -2.92 3.44
N ALA A 56 10.83 -4.22 3.75
CA ALA A 56 10.14 -5.15 2.86
C ALA A 56 8.63 -4.91 2.93
N LEU A 57 7.91 -5.24 1.85
CA LEU A 57 6.46 -5.09 1.82
C LEU A 57 5.77 -5.87 2.94
N ASP A 58 6.28 -7.04 3.30
CA ASP A 58 5.71 -7.84 4.38
C ASP A 58 5.76 -7.09 5.72
N LYS A 59 6.86 -6.39 5.97
CA LYS A 59 7.00 -5.57 7.18
C LYS A 59 6.05 -4.38 7.14
N LEU A 60 5.89 -3.75 6.00
CA LEU A 60 4.96 -2.63 5.84
C LEU A 60 3.53 -3.06 6.12
N CYS A 61 3.15 -4.25 5.67
CA CYS A 61 1.81 -4.80 5.95
C CYS A 61 1.56 -4.92 7.45
N GLU A 62 2.58 -5.25 8.23
CA GLU A 62 2.45 -5.35 9.68
C GLU A 62 2.33 -3.99 10.36
N GLN A 63 2.92 -2.96 9.76
CA GLN A 63 3.03 -1.63 10.36
C GLN A 63 1.92 -0.68 9.96
N LEU A 64 1.26 -0.93 8.83
CA LEU A 64 0.25 -0.04 8.27
C LEU A 64 -1.16 -0.47 8.64
N ASN A 65 -2.06 0.50 8.67
CA ASN A 65 -3.47 0.27 8.99
C ASN A 65 -4.13 -0.56 7.88
N PRO A 66 -4.60 -1.78 8.18
CA PRO A 66 -5.21 -2.64 7.17
C PRO A 66 -6.56 -2.11 6.64
N ASP A 67 -7.17 -1.15 7.32
CA ASP A 67 -8.37 -0.49 6.81
C ASP A 67 -8.06 0.47 5.66
N VAL A 68 -6.81 0.93 5.58
CA VAL A 68 -6.38 1.92 4.59
C VAL A 68 -5.58 1.28 3.46
N PHE A 69 -4.80 0.25 3.75
CA PHE A 69 -3.89 -0.39 2.79
C PHE A 69 -4.23 -1.85 2.59
N PHE A 70 -4.19 -2.30 1.35
CA PHE A 70 -4.46 -3.70 0.99
C PHE A 70 -3.31 -4.26 0.15
N ARG A 71 -2.87 -5.47 0.50
CA ARG A 71 -1.85 -6.20 -0.25
C ARG A 71 -2.52 -6.89 -1.43
N THR A 72 -2.43 -6.29 -2.61
CA THR A 72 -3.11 -6.81 -3.82
C THR A 72 -2.43 -8.04 -4.37
N ASN A 73 -1.10 -8.08 -4.29
CA ASN A 73 -0.31 -9.24 -4.68
C ASN A 73 1.04 -9.16 -3.98
N ARG A 74 1.98 -10.04 -4.34
CA ARG A 74 3.29 -10.09 -3.68
C ARG A 74 4.11 -8.81 -3.84
N GLN A 75 3.80 -8.02 -4.85
CA GLN A 75 4.64 -6.89 -5.25
C GLN A 75 3.99 -5.53 -4.99
N THR A 76 2.74 -5.49 -4.60
CA THR A 76 2.03 -4.22 -4.43
C THR A 76 1.18 -4.16 -3.18
N LEU A 77 1.13 -2.97 -2.60
CA LEU A 77 0.36 -2.65 -1.40
C LEU A 77 -0.26 -1.28 -1.64
N VAL A 78 -1.57 -1.20 -1.78
CA VAL A 78 -2.25 0.00 -2.25
C VAL A 78 -3.11 0.63 -1.17
N SER A 79 -3.17 1.96 -1.19
CA SER A 79 -4.09 2.73 -0.36
C SER A 79 -5.46 2.77 -1.01
N VAL A 80 -6.51 2.70 -0.20
CA VAL A 80 -7.89 2.83 -0.69
C VAL A 80 -8.09 4.15 -1.43
N ASP A 81 -7.44 5.21 -0.97
CA ASP A 81 -7.58 6.54 -1.58
C ASP A 81 -6.96 6.62 -2.98
N ALA A 82 -6.04 5.74 -3.30
CA ALA A 82 -5.37 5.74 -4.60
C ALA A 82 -6.13 4.96 -5.66
N ILE A 83 -7.07 4.13 -5.27
CA ILE A 83 -7.80 3.27 -6.19
C ILE A 83 -8.79 4.10 -6.98
N GLN A 84 -8.65 4.08 -8.31
CA GLN A 84 -9.52 4.80 -9.22
C GLN A 84 -10.68 3.94 -9.70
N ARG A 85 -10.37 2.72 -10.15
CA ARG A 85 -11.37 1.75 -10.60
C ARG A 85 -10.78 0.35 -10.64
N ILE A 86 -11.64 -0.62 -10.72
CA ILE A 86 -11.28 -2.04 -10.77
C ILE A 86 -12.00 -2.66 -11.95
N GLU A 87 -11.27 -3.46 -12.72
CA GLU A 87 -11.83 -4.13 -13.90
C GLU A 87 -11.56 -5.63 -13.84
N PRO A 88 -12.46 -6.46 -14.38
CA PRO A 88 -12.22 -7.90 -14.46
C PRO A 88 -10.97 -8.21 -15.29
N TYR A 89 -10.29 -9.29 -14.96
CA TYR A 89 -9.13 -9.77 -15.67
C TYR A 89 -9.24 -11.29 -15.82
N PHE A 90 -8.27 -11.89 -16.52
CA PHE A 90 -8.30 -13.32 -16.82
C PHE A 90 -8.42 -14.19 -15.56
N LEU A 91 -9.11 -15.34 -15.70
CA LEU A 91 -9.15 -16.40 -14.69
C LEU A 91 -9.67 -15.94 -13.31
N GLY A 92 -10.64 -15.05 -13.32
CA GLY A 92 -11.25 -14.56 -12.09
C GLY A 92 -10.43 -13.56 -11.30
N LYS A 93 -9.37 -13.05 -11.90
CA LYS A 93 -8.55 -11.98 -11.32
C LYS A 93 -9.18 -10.61 -11.57
N ALA A 94 -8.58 -9.57 -11.04
CA ALA A 94 -8.98 -8.18 -11.30
C ALA A 94 -7.75 -7.31 -11.49
N VAL A 95 -7.92 -6.26 -12.27
CA VAL A 95 -6.91 -5.20 -12.44
C VAL A 95 -7.36 -3.99 -11.65
N VAL A 96 -6.45 -3.45 -10.83
CA VAL A 96 -6.71 -2.24 -10.05
C VAL A 96 -5.99 -1.08 -10.72
N HIS A 97 -6.75 -0.04 -11.05
CA HIS A 97 -6.20 1.20 -11.60
C HIS A 97 -6.03 2.21 -10.48
N VAL A 98 -4.83 2.73 -10.34
CA VAL A 98 -4.46 3.67 -9.26
C VAL A 98 -4.04 5.02 -9.82
N LEU A 99 -4.09 6.03 -8.95
CA LEU A 99 -3.53 7.36 -9.21
C LEU A 99 -2.55 7.71 -8.09
N PRO A 100 -1.32 8.10 -8.41
CA PRO A 100 -0.72 8.21 -9.77
C PRO A 100 -0.65 6.84 -10.47
N PRO A 101 -0.71 6.82 -11.81
CA PRO A 101 -0.71 5.54 -12.53
C PRO A 101 0.55 4.73 -12.26
N PHE A 102 0.36 3.43 -12.02
CA PHE A 102 1.47 2.51 -11.92
C PHE A 102 1.93 2.12 -13.32
N LYS A 103 3.24 1.90 -13.49
CA LYS A 103 3.84 1.56 -14.79
C LYS A 103 3.37 0.22 -15.35
N ASP A 104 2.97 -0.70 -14.47
CA ASP A 104 2.48 -2.02 -14.83
C ASP A 104 1.04 -2.20 -14.35
N LYS A 105 0.46 -3.37 -14.64
CA LYS A 105 -0.86 -3.71 -14.13
C LYS A 105 -0.75 -4.19 -12.69
N ILE A 106 -1.64 -3.70 -11.84
CA ILE A 106 -1.78 -4.21 -10.47
C ILE A 106 -2.88 -5.27 -10.51
N ILE A 107 -2.48 -6.54 -10.36
CA ILE A 107 -3.38 -7.67 -10.46
C ILE A 107 -3.72 -8.17 -9.06
N VAL A 108 -5.01 -8.31 -8.79
CA VAL A 108 -5.49 -8.99 -7.58
C VAL A 108 -5.76 -10.44 -7.94
N SER A 109 -5.12 -11.36 -7.25
CA SER A 109 -5.28 -12.79 -7.52
C SER A 109 -6.70 -13.25 -7.17
N LYS A 110 -7.12 -14.34 -7.83
CA LYS A 110 -8.47 -14.88 -7.67
C LYS A 110 -8.83 -15.15 -6.21
N ASP A 111 -7.90 -15.72 -5.46
CA ASP A 111 -8.13 -16.06 -4.05
C ASP A 111 -8.24 -14.85 -3.12
N LYS A 112 -7.82 -13.67 -3.57
CA LYS A 112 -7.92 -12.44 -2.79
C LYS A 112 -9.11 -11.56 -3.17
N ILE A 113 -9.80 -11.87 -4.25
CA ILE A 113 -10.87 -11.02 -4.78
C ILE A 113 -11.99 -10.81 -3.76
N ALA A 114 -12.42 -11.87 -3.08
CA ALA A 114 -13.51 -11.77 -2.11
C ALA A 114 -13.14 -10.84 -0.96
N ALA A 115 -11.94 -11.00 -0.39
CA ALA A 115 -11.45 -10.14 0.69
C ALA A 115 -11.28 -8.71 0.22
N PHE A 116 -10.81 -8.52 -1.00
CA PHE A 116 -10.62 -7.20 -1.60
C PHE A 116 -11.93 -6.44 -1.73
N LYS A 117 -12.98 -7.11 -2.20
CA LYS A 117 -14.31 -6.51 -2.33
C LYS A 117 -14.92 -6.13 -0.98
N VAL A 118 -14.75 -6.98 0.03
CA VAL A 118 -15.20 -6.68 1.39
C VAL A 118 -14.47 -5.45 1.92
N TRP A 119 -13.16 -5.41 1.74
CA TRP A 119 -12.34 -4.29 2.18
C TRP A 119 -12.74 -2.98 1.51
N LEU A 120 -13.03 -3.01 0.21
CA LEU A 120 -13.46 -1.81 -0.53
C LEU A 120 -14.84 -1.31 -0.13
N ASN A 121 -15.71 -2.20 0.29
CA ASN A 121 -17.10 -1.89 0.62
C ASN A 121 -17.33 -1.72 2.12
N TYR A 122 -16.29 -1.47 2.83
CA TYR A 122 -16.36 -1.31 4.28
C TYR A 122 -16.59 0.18 4.65
#